data_189c34972a720124fc65dddc3e916d45
#
_entry.id   189c34972a720124fc65dddc3e916d45
#
_cell.length_a   1.000
_cell.length_b   1.000
_cell.length_c   1.000
_cell.angle_alpha   90.00
_cell.angle_beta   90.00
_cell.angle_gamma   90.00
#
_symmetry.space_group_name_H-M   'P 1'
#
loop_
_entity.id
_entity.type
_entity.pdbx_description
1 polymer ?
#
loop_
_entity_poly.entity_id
_entity_poly.type
_entity_poly.pdbx_seq_one_letter_code
_entity_poly.pdbx_strand_id
1 'polypeptide(L)'
;MGDLASVNVITASDVICIGATAFGADVSNSCFIGNIREVTTANPDAIPVLIDSAGQLGTTSSSRRFKNEIKPIDTVSEAILGLKPVTFHYKSHKTDTPQFGLIAEEVAKVNPDLVVRDKNGEIYTVRYDAVNAMLINEFLKEHRKVQELNSTVATQQATIAQQQKDFQAATARQENEIQALSANLNEQAKQIQKVSAQIEMSKPALKVAGHSH
;
A
#
# COMPACT_ATOMS: atom_id res chain seq x y z
N MET A 1 -12.77 -48.54 16.47
CA MET A 1 -12.05 -48.79 15.22
C MET A 1 -13.02 -49.37 14.20
N GLY A 2 -12.94 -48.98 12.92
CA GLY A 2 -13.77 -49.60 11.87
C GLY A 2 -13.09 -50.88 11.33
N ASP A 3 -13.84 -51.77 10.73
CA ASP A 3 -13.39 -53.09 10.29
C ASP A 3 -12.20 -53.09 9.30
N LEU A 4 -11.98 -51.95 8.57
CA LEU A 4 -10.87 -51.79 7.61
C LEU A 4 -9.87 -50.70 8.04
N ALA A 5 -9.94 -50.19 9.28
CA ALA A 5 -8.96 -49.25 9.77
C ALA A 5 -7.54 -49.88 9.77
N SER A 6 -6.57 -49.11 9.28
CA SER A 6 -5.15 -49.49 9.22
C SER A 6 -4.81 -50.65 8.27
N VAL A 7 -5.66 -51.04 7.33
CA VAL A 7 -5.40 -52.16 6.45
C VAL A 7 -4.11 -52.00 5.61
N ASN A 8 -3.69 -50.80 5.32
CA ASN A 8 -2.48 -50.47 4.57
C ASN A 8 -1.24 -50.25 5.45
N VAL A 9 -1.33 -50.39 6.79
CA VAL A 9 -0.23 -50.24 7.72
C VAL A 9 0.36 -51.63 7.97
N ILE A 10 1.57 -51.88 7.48
CA ILE A 10 2.20 -53.22 7.48
C ILE A 10 3.43 -53.24 8.40
N THR A 11 4.32 -52.27 8.25
CA THR A 11 5.61 -52.20 8.97
C THR A 11 5.79 -50.91 9.78
N ALA A 12 4.98 -49.91 9.52
CA ALA A 12 5.06 -48.61 10.20
C ALA A 12 4.64 -48.72 11.67
N SER A 13 5.33 -47.98 12.56
CA SER A 13 5.02 -47.84 13.99
C SER A 13 4.37 -46.53 14.28
N ASP A 14 3.66 -46.47 15.43
CA ASP A 14 3.01 -45.25 15.93
C ASP A 14 2.01 -44.62 14.92
N VAL A 15 1.18 -45.47 14.32
CA VAL A 15 0.13 -45.09 13.38
C VAL A 15 -1.25 -45.16 14.06
N ILE A 16 -2.01 -44.08 13.97
CA ILE A 16 -3.39 -43.98 14.45
C ILE A 16 -4.34 -43.90 13.25
N CYS A 17 -5.31 -44.82 13.16
CA CYS A 17 -6.35 -44.83 12.15
C CYS A 17 -7.74 -44.82 12.83
N ILE A 18 -8.55 -43.80 12.52
CA ILE A 18 -9.88 -43.60 13.06
C ILE A 18 -10.91 -43.61 11.93
N GLY A 19 -11.89 -44.51 12.00
CA GLY A 19 -12.97 -44.64 11.02
C GLY A 19 -12.80 -45.88 10.11
N ALA A 20 -13.92 -46.41 9.62
CA ALA A 20 -13.94 -47.63 8.80
C ALA A 20 -13.21 -47.49 7.46
N THR A 21 -13.13 -46.25 6.92
CA THR A 21 -12.47 -45.96 5.64
C THR A 21 -11.09 -45.33 5.81
N ALA A 22 -10.55 -45.28 7.04
CA ALA A 22 -9.21 -44.78 7.30
C ALA A 22 -8.17 -45.88 7.08
N PHE A 23 -7.92 -46.23 5.81
CA PHE A 23 -7.03 -47.35 5.43
C PHE A 23 -5.58 -47.14 5.90
N GLY A 24 -5.19 -45.91 6.19
CA GLY A 24 -3.84 -45.55 6.58
C GLY A 24 -2.84 -45.60 5.42
N ALA A 25 -1.58 -45.38 5.75
CA ALA A 25 -0.43 -45.64 4.89
C ALA A 25 0.71 -46.20 5.76
N ASP A 26 1.65 -46.91 5.16
CA ASP A 26 2.79 -47.49 5.86
C ASP A 26 3.87 -46.43 6.15
N VAL A 27 3.47 -45.39 6.92
CA VAL A 27 4.29 -44.22 7.32
C VAL A 27 4.20 -44.06 8.83
N SER A 28 5.33 -44.26 9.52
CA SER A 28 5.42 -44.13 10.97
C SER A 28 5.10 -42.72 11.46
N ASN A 29 4.65 -42.59 12.73
CA ASN A 29 4.29 -41.37 13.40
C ASN A 29 3.20 -40.56 12.66
N SER A 30 2.15 -41.22 12.23
CA SER A 30 1.06 -40.60 11.45
C SER A 30 -0.32 -40.87 12.04
N CYS A 31 -1.25 -39.95 11.76
CA CYS A 31 -2.66 -40.11 12.13
C CYS A 31 -3.55 -39.92 10.92
N PHE A 32 -4.41 -40.91 10.67
CA PHE A 32 -5.39 -40.92 9.58
C PHE A 32 -6.81 -40.95 10.16
N ILE A 33 -7.63 -39.99 9.77
CA ILE A 33 -9.03 -39.92 10.19
C ILE A 33 -9.90 -39.95 8.93
N GLY A 34 -10.76 -40.98 8.83
CA GLY A 34 -11.68 -41.11 7.70
C GLY A 34 -12.77 -40.05 7.68
N ASN A 35 -13.38 -39.86 6.52
CA ASN A 35 -14.54 -38.96 6.34
C ASN A 35 -14.32 -37.49 6.73
N ILE A 36 -13.08 -36.98 6.55
CA ILE A 36 -12.76 -35.55 6.74
C ILE A 36 -12.54 -34.90 5.37
N ARG A 37 -11.64 -35.47 4.56
CA ARG A 37 -11.32 -34.88 3.26
C ARG A 37 -12.53 -35.05 2.31
N GLU A 38 -12.83 -33.96 1.57
CA GLU A 38 -13.95 -33.93 0.60
C GLU A 38 -15.33 -34.01 1.24
N VAL A 39 -15.43 -33.88 2.56
CA VAL A 39 -16.71 -33.81 3.28
C VAL A 39 -16.98 -32.38 3.72
N THR A 40 -18.02 -31.78 3.17
CA THR A 40 -18.46 -30.45 3.56
C THR A 40 -19.24 -30.49 4.88
N THR A 41 -18.96 -29.56 5.78
CA THR A 41 -19.73 -29.44 7.04
C THR A 41 -21.20 -29.12 6.75
N ALA A 42 -22.10 -29.69 7.51
CA ALA A 42 -23.55 -29.51 7.32
C ALA A 42 -24.03 -28.10 7.72
N ASN A 43 -23.37 -27.47 8.69
CA ASN A 43 -23.71 -26.14 9.18
C ASN A 43 -22.72 -25.07 8.68
N PRO A 44 -23.16 -23.82 8.44
CA PRO A 44 -22.32 -22.73 7.91
C PRO A 44 -21.45 -22.05 8.98
N ASP A 45 -21.37 -22.58 10.19
CA ASP A 45 -20.66 -22.04 11.35
C ASP A 45 -19.35 -22.77 11.67
N ALA A 46 -18.79 -23.50 10.69
CA ALA A 46 -17.54 -24.23 10.84
C ALA A 46 -16.37 -23.29 11.18
N ILE A 47 -15.51 -23.74 12.10
CA ILE A 47 -14.30 -23.03 12.52
C ILE A 47 -13.06 -23.91 12.33
N PRO A 48 -11.86 -23.33 12.11
CA PRO A 48 -10.63 -24.10 11.99
C PRO A 48 -10.30 -24.90 13.24
N VAL A 49 -9.82 -26.12 13.05
CA VAL A 49 -9.23 -26.94 14.11
C VAL A 49 -7.73 -26.74 14.11
N LEU A 50 -7.16 -26.48 15.28
CA LEU A 50 -5.75 -26.28 15.52
C LEU A 50 -5.21 -27.40 16.41
N ILE A 51 -3.90 -27.60 16.38
CA ILE A 51 -3.17 -28.50 17.26
C ILE A 51 -2.20 -27.69 18.14
N ASP A 52 -2.17 -27.94 19.43
CA ASP A 52 -1.21 -27.32 20.34
C ASP A 52 0.09 -28.13 20.49
N SER A 53 1.02 -27.62 21.29
CA SER A 53 2.31 -28.25 21.53
C SER A 53 2.23 -29.58 22.29
N ALA A 54 1.11 -29.87 22.95
CA ALA A 54 0.82 -31.15 23.60
C ALA A 54 0.15 -32.17 22.67
N GLY A 55 -0.17 -31.78 21.41
CA GLY A 55 -0.88 -32.61 20.45
C GLY A 55 -2.39 -32.58 20.62
N GLN A 56 -2.94 -31.69 21.44
CA GLN A 56 -4.38 -31.55 21.61
C GLN A 56 -5.01 -30.82 20.41
N LEU A 57 -6.02 -31.44 19.84
CA LEU A 57 -6.87 -30.79 18.83
C LEU A 57 -7.92 -29.90 19.53
N GLY A 58 -8.08 -28.70 19.00
CA GLY A 58 -9.05 -27.74 19.54
C GLY A 58 -9.30 -26.57 18.60
N THR A 59 -10.04 -25.59 19.08
CA THR A 59 -10.35 -24.36 18.33
C THR A 59 -9.94 -23.15 19.15
N THR A 60 -9.58 -22.03 18.50
CA THR A 60 -9.32 -20.76 19.19
C THR A 60 -10.53 -19.87 19.20
N SER A 61 -10.66 -19.09 20.28
CA SER A 61 -11.70 -18.08 20.42
C SER A 61 -11.14 -16.68 20.24
N SER A 62 -11.87 -15.81 19.53
CA SER A 62 -11.54 -14.39 19.39
C SER A 62 -12.36 -13.47 20.29
N SER A 63 -13.26 -14.02 21.10
CA SER A 63 -14.10 -13.23 22.01
C SER A 63 -13.29 -12.50 23.07
N ARG A 64 -13.66 -11.24 23.33
CA ARG A 64 -13.06 -10.38 24.38
C ARG A 64 -13.01 -11.06 25.75
N ARG A 65 -14.01 -11.89 26.10
CA ARG A 65 -14.08 -12.61 27.38
C ARG A 65 -12.90 -13.56 27.66
N PHE A 66 -12.14 -13.90 26.61
CA PHE A 66 -10.97 -14.78 26.69
C PHE A 66 -9.65 -14.04 26.50
N LYS A 67 -9.67 -12.69 26.47
CA LYS A 67 -8.48 -11.88 26.18
C LYS A 67 -8.23 -10.87 27.30
N ASN A 68 -7.00 -10.71 27.69
CA ASN A 68 -6.52 -9.68 28.60
C ASN A 68 -5.69 -8.63 27.86
N GLU A 69 -5.48 -7.47 28.48
CA GLU A 69 -4.59 -6.41 28.01
C GLU A 69 -4.79 -6.01 26.55
N ILE A 70 -6.03 -5.87 26.13
CA ILE A 70 -6.39 -5.55 24.76
C ILE A 70 -5.96 -4.11 24.44
N LYS A 71 -5.02 -3.95 23.52
CA LYS A 71 -4.47 -2.68 23.04
C LYS A 71 -4.49 -2.62 21.51
N PRO A 72 -4.54 -1.43 20.91
CA PRO A 72 -4.28 -1.27 19.49
C PRO A 72 -2.91 -1.83 19.10
N ILE A 73 -2.76 -2.33 17.87
CA ILE A 73 -1.48 -2.87 17.39
C ILE A 73 -0.47 -1.72 17.11
N ASP A 74 -0.97 -0.55 16.69
CA ASP A 74 -0.16 0.63 16.38
C ASP A 74 1.04 0.35 15.46
N THR A 75 2.25 0.75 15.90
CA THR A 75 3.50 0.60 15.14
C THR A 75 4.05 -0.82 15.16
N VAL A 76 3.56 -1.70 16.03
CA VAL A 76 4.04 -3.10 16.09
C VAL A 76 3.80 -3.84 14.77
N SER A 77 2.75 -3.50 14.04
CA SER A 77 2.45 -4.09 12.74
C SER A 77 3.43 -3.70 11.63
N GLU A 78 4.21 -2.63 11.78
CA GLU A 78 5.21 -2.22 10.79
C GLU A 78 6.28 -3.29 10.57
N ALA A 79 6.45 -4.21 11.52
CA ALA A 79 7.32 -5.37 11.36
C ALA A 79 7.02 -6.19 10.10
N ILE A 80 5.76 -6.27 9.67
CA ILE A 80 5.40 -7.03 8.46
C ILE A 80 6.02 -6.46 7.17
N LEU A 81 6.35 -5.17 7.13
CA LEU A 81 7.00 -4.54 5.98
C LEU A 81 8.42 -5.07 5.75
N GLY A 82 9.03 -5.68 6.77
CA GLY A 82 10.32 -6.37 6.67
C GLY A 82 10.23 -7.83 6.24
N LEU A 83 9.03 -8.40 6.13
CA LEU A 83 8.84 -9.80 5.73
C LEU A 83 9.04 -9.97 4.22
N LYS A 84 9.54 -11.14 3.83
CA LYS A 84 9.86 -11.47 2.43
C LYS A 84 9.05 -12.68 1.97
N PRO A 85 7.93 -12.49 1.28
CA PRO A 85 7.20 -13.59 0.67
C PRO A 85 8.05 -14.31 -0.39
N VAL A 86 7.97 -15.63 -0.40
CA VAL A 86 8.72 -16.49 -1.31
C VAL A 86 7.83 -17.54 -1.94
N THR A 87 8.30 -18.11 -3.05
CA THR A 87 7.78 -19.35 -3.61
C THR A 87 8.75 -20.48 -3.29
N PHE A 88 8.23 -21.67 -3.00
CA PHE A 88 9.06 -22.81 -2.65
C PHE A 88 8.37 -24.14 -2.98
N HIS A 89 9.12 -25.24 -2.88
CA HIS A 89 8.58 -26.60 -2.95
C HIS A 89 8.95 -27.35 -1.67
N TYR A 90 8.02 -28.13 -1.13
CA TYR A 90 8.34 -29.00 0.00
C TYR A 90 9.23 -30.17 -0.44
N LYS A 91 10.33 -30.40 0.26
CA LYS A 91 11.26 -31.51 0.01
C LYS A 91 10.57 -32.89 0.09
N SER A 92 9.51 -33.00 0.90
CA SER A 92 8.73 -34.24 1.11
C SER A 92 7.64 -34.47 0.05
N HIS A 93 7.30 -33.48 -0.77
CA HIS A 93 6.23 -33.61 -1.75
C HIS A 93 6.76 -34.29 -3.02
N LYS A 94 6.01 -35.31 -3.49
CA LYS A 94 6.30 -36.01 -4.75
C LYS A 94 5.88 -35.22 -6.00
N THR A 95 5.03 -34.22 -5.82
CA THR A 95 4.53 -33.34 -6.89
C THR A 95 5.28 -32.04 -6.87
N ASP A 96 5.62 -31.52 -8.05
CA ASP A 96 6.30 -30.23 -8.22
C ASP A 96 5.30 -29.06 -8.17
N THR A 97 4.46 -29.04 -7.12
CA THR A 97 3.46 -28.00 -6.93
C THR A 97 4.08 -26.82 -6.15
N PRO A 98 4.21 -25.62 -6.75
CA PRO A 98 4.76 -24.47 -6.06
C PRO A 98 3.88 -24.05 -4.90
N GLN A 99 4.53 -23.64 -3.82
CA GLN A 99 3.91 -23.11 -2.62
C GLN A 99 4.29 -21.64 -2.48
N PHE A 100 3.49 -20.89 -1.71
CA PHE A 100 3.70 -19.48 -1.43
C PHE A 100 3.67 -19.28 0.08
N GLY A 101 4.62 -18.54 0.61
CA GLY A 101 4.66 -18.31 2.05
C GLY A 101 5.88 -17.54 2.49
N LEU A 102 6.24 -17.73 3.75
CA LEU A 102 7.36 -17.07 4.43
C LEU A 102 8.31 -18.13 4.95
N ILE A 103 9.60 -17.79 5.06
CA ILE A 103 10.60 -18.62 5.72
C ILE A 103 10.62 -18.26 7.20
N ALA A 104 10.32 -19.21 8.07
CA ALA A 104 10.12 -18.95 9.50
C ALA A 104 11.37 -18.39 10.18
N GLU A 105 12.56 -18.81 9.78
CA GLU A 105 13.84 -18.28 10.29
C GLU A 105 14.08 -16.82 9.89
N GLU A 106 13.59 -16.38 8.72
CA GLU A 106 13.65 -14.99 8.29
C GLU A 106 12.64 -14.14 9.04
N VAL A 107 11.43 -14.66 9.23
CA VAL A 107 10.38 -14.02 10.04
C VAL A 107 10.85 -13.82 11.48
N ALA A 108 11.50 -14.81 12.10
CA ALA A 108 12.02 -14.72 13.46
C ALA A 108 13.08 -13.62 13.63
N LYS A 109 13.84 -13.28 12.58
CA LYS A 109 14.80 -12.16 12.60
C LYS A 109 14.11 -10.81 12.62
N VAL A 110 12.92 -10.71 12.01
CA VAL A 110 12.12 -9.48 11.96
C VAL A 110 11.32 -9.32 13.25
N ASN A 111 10.61 -10.36 13.65
CA ASN A 111 9.85 -10.40 14.90
C ASN A 111 9.72 -11.86 15.41
N PRO A 112 10.37 -12.21 16.51
CA PRO A 112 10.36 -13.56 17.05
C PRO A 112 8.98 -14.01 17.56
N ASP A 113 8.05 -13.09 17.85
CA ASP A 113 6.70 -13.43 18.30
C ASP A 113 5.79 -13.93 17.17
N LEU A 114 6.25 -13.82 15.92
CA LEU A 114 5.52 -14.29 14.72
C LEU A 114 5.84 -15.74 14.34
N VAL A 115 6.62 -16.46 15.15
CA VAL A 115 6.94 -17.86 14.88
C VAL A 115 6.50 -18.77 16.02
N VAL A 116 6.28 -20.03 15.68
CA VAL A 116 6.10 -21.13 16.63
C VAL A 116 7.39 -21.95 16.63
N ARG A 117 7.81 -22.40 17.80
CA ARG A 117 8.95 -23.29 17.96
C ARG A 117 8.47 -24.71 18.25
N ASP A 118 9.26 -25.69 17.83
CA ASP A 118 9.03 -27.08 18.15
C ASP A 118 9.40 -27.44 19.61
N LYS A 119 9.26 -28.71 19.97
CA LYS A 119 9.59 -29.25 21.32
C LYS A 119 11.07 -29.08 21.71
N ASN A 120 11.97 -28.91 20.75
CA ASN A 120 13.40 -28.72 20.97
C ASN A 120 13.79 -27.23 21.03
N GLY A 121 12.82 -26.33 20.83
CA GLY A 121 13.03 -24.88 20.78
C GLY A 121 13.46 -24.37 19.40
N GLU A 122 13.53 -25.22 18.38
CA GLU A 122 13.85 -24.85 17.02
C GLU A 122 12.67 -24.16 16.34
N ILE A 123 12.95 -23.23 15.43
CA ILE A 123 11.91 -22.52 14.68
C ILE A 123 11.21 -23.51 13.76
N TYR A 124 9.87 -23.59 13.87
CA TYR A 124 9.08 -24.59 13.15
C TYR A 124 8.15 -23.99 12.10
N THR A 125 7.35 -22.98 12.46
CA THR A 125 6.38 -22.38 11.52
C THR A 125 6.06 -20.93 11.86
N VAL A 126 5.38 -20.26 10.93
CA VAL A 126 4.93 -18.87 11.08
C VAL A 126 3.51 -18.81 11.63
N ARG A 127 3.24 -17.86 12.51
CA ARG A 127 1.92 -17.54 13.03
C ARG A 127 1.14 -16.68 12.04
N TYR A 128 0.67 -17.28 10.95
CA TYR A 128 0.00 -16.55 9.87
C TYR A 128 -1.22 -15.76 10.33
N ASP A 129 -1.96 -16.24 11.34
CA ASP A 129 -3.10 -15.50 11.90
C ASP A 129 -2.67 -14.16 12.51
N ALA A 130 -1.51 -14.13 13.18
CA ALA A 130 -0.92 -12.91 13.72
C ALA A 130 -0.47 -11.97 12.59
N VAL A 131 0.16 -12.50 11.55
CA VAL A 131 0.55 -11.74 10.35
C VAL A 131 -0.67 -11.13 9.68
N ASN A 132 -1.77 -11.87 9.54
CA ASN A 132 -3.01 -11.36 8.96
C ASN A 132 -3.60 -10.19 9.75
N ALA A 133 -3.58 -10.25 11.09
CA ALA A 133 -4.06 -9.15 11.93
C ALA A 133 -3.20 -7.88 11.76
N MET A 134 -1.86 -8.03 11.66
CA MET A 134 -0.94 -6.92 11.39
C MET A 134 -1.16 -6.36 9.99
N LEU A 135 -1.35 -7.20 8.98
CA LEU A 135 -1.62 -6.77 7.61
C LEU A 135 -2.89 -5.91 7.51
N ILE A 136 -3.95 -6.29 8.22
CA ILE A 136 -5.17 -5.48 8.29
C ILE A 136 -4.87 -4.10 8.88
N ASN A 137 -4.05 -4.00 9.94
CA ASN A 137 -3.70 -2.72 10.53
C ASN A 137 -2.91 -1.83 9.57
N GLU A 138 -1.91 -2.36 8.88
CA GLU A 138 -1.15 -1.61 7.87
C GLU A 138 -2.03 -1.20 6.68
N PHE A 139 -2.89 -2.09 6.19
CA PHE A 139 -3.85 -1.75 5.14
C PHE A 139 -4.75 -0.57 5.53
N LEU A 140 -5.25 -0.55 6.77
CA LEU A 140 -6.07 0.56 7.28
C LEU A 140 -5.28 1.87 7.44
N LYS A 141 -3.98 1.79 7.79
CA LYS A 141 -3.09 2.97 7.80
C LYS A 141 -2.90 3.53 6.38
N GLU A 142 -2.56 2.68 5.43
CA GLU A 142 -2.38 3.08 4.03
C GLU A 142 -3.68 3.63 3.42
N HIS A 143 -4.82 3.01 3.72
CA HIS A 143 -6.11 3.51 3.26
C HIS A 143 -6.39 4.95 3.74
N ARG A 144 -6.14 5.24 5.03
CA ARG A 144 -6.27 6.61 5.56
C ARG A 144 -5.34 7.59 4.86
N LYS A 145 -4.08 7.19 4.66
CA LYS A 145 -3.09 8.03 3.96
C LYS A 145 -3.49 8.33 2.52
N VAL A 146 -4.04 7.37 1.81
CA VAL A 146 -4.57 7.58 0.45
C VAL A 146 -5.74 8.58 0.47
N GLN A 147 -6.63 8.50 1.45
CA GLN A 147 -7.72 9.49 1.58
C GLN A 147 -7.20 10.91 1.84
N GLU A 148 -6.21 11.06 2.71
CA GLU A 148 -5.56 12.35 2.99
C GLU A 148 -4.86 12.92 1.75
N LEU A 149 -4.13 12.06 1.00
CA LEU A 149 -3.48 12.46 -0.24
C LEU A 149 -4.49 12.92 -1.30
N ASN A 150 -5.61 12.22 -1.46
CA ASN A 150 -6.67 12.60 -2.40
C ASN A 150 -7.26 13.97 -2.04
N SER A 151 -7.50 14.24 -0.75
CA SER A 151 -7.96 15.54 -0.27
C SER A 151 -6.93 16.65 -0.55
N THR A 152 -5.65 16.36 -0.33
CA THR A 152 -4.55 17.29 -0.62
C THR A 152 -4.47 17.62 -2.11
N VAL A 153 -4.57 16.60 -2.98
CA VAL A 153 -4.57 16.78 -4.44
C VAL A 153 -5.75 17.65 -4.88
N ALA A 154 -6.96 17.41 -4.36
CA ALA A 154 -8.12 18.21 -4.68
C ALA A 154 -7.93 19.70 -4.28
N THR A 155 -7.35 19.94 -3.10
CA THR A 155 -7.03 21.30 -2.63
C THR A 155 -5.98 21.98 -3.52
N GLN A 156 -4.93 21.25 -3.90
CA GLN A 156 -3.91 21.76 -4.82
C GLN A 156 -4.48 22.10 -6.19
N GLN A 157 -5.35 21.27 -6.74
CA GLN A 157 -6.02 21.52 -8.01
C GLN A 157 -6.88 22.80 -7.96
N ALA A 158 -7.62 23.00 -6.89
CA ALA A 158 -8.39 24.22 -6.68
C ALA A 158 -7.49 25.47 -6.58
N THR A 159 -6.37 25.36 -5.88
CA THR A 159 -5.38 26.45 -5.77
C THR A 159 -4.76 26.78 -7.12
N ILE A 160 -4.37 25.79 -7.91
CA ILE A 160 -3.82 25.97 -9.26
C ILE A 160 -4.86 26.67 -10.17
N ALA A 161 -6.10 26.24 -10.13
CA ALA A 161 -7.17 26.85 -10.92
C ALA A 161 -7.40 28.31 -10.55
N GLN A 162 -7.31 28.66 -9.25
CA GLN A 162 -7.40 30.05 -8.79
C GLN A 162 -6.20 30.87 -9.24
N GLN A 163 -4.99 30.36 -9.10
CA GLN A 163 -3.76 31.02 -9.56
C GLN A 163 -3.79 31.30 -11.07
N GLN A 164 -4.29 30.38 -11.87
CA GLN A 164 -4.47 30.59 -13.32
C GLN A 164 -5.41 31.77 -13.63
N LYS A 165 -6.54 31.85 -12.94
CA LYS A 165 -7.47 32.99 -13.07
C LYS A 165 -6.83 34.31 -12.66
N ASP A 166 -6.14 34.33 -11.55
CA ASP A 166 -5.48 35.53 -11.03
C ASP A 166 -4.38 36.01 -11.99
N PHE A 167 -3.61 35.07 -12.56
CA PHE A 167 -2.59 35.36 -13.55
C PHE A 167 -3.20 35.93 -14.84
N GLN A 168 -4.28 35.32 -15.36
CA GLN A 168 -4.98 35.84 -16.53
C GLN A 168 -5.52 37.27 -16.29
N ALA A 169 -6.09 37.52 -15.11
CA ALA A 169 -6.60 38.83 -14.74
C ALA A 169 -5.45 39.88 -14.64
N ALA A 170 -4.33 39.49 -14.07
CA ALA A 170 -3.15 40.38 -13.99
C ALA A 170 -2.58 40.67 -15.38
N THR A 171 -2.46 39.69 -16.25
CA THR A 171 -1.99 39.87 -17.65
C THR A 171 -2.92 40.81 -18.42
N ALA A 172 -4.23 40.65 -18.32
CA ALA A 172 -5.19 41.50 -18.99
C ALA A 172 -5.11 42.98 -18.49
N ARG A 173 -4.88 43.19 -17.20
CA ARG A 173 -4.63 44.55 -16.65
C ARG A 173 -3.35 45.17 -17.20
N GLN A 174 -2.26 44.40 -17.24
CA GLN A 174 -0.99 44.87 -17.80
C GLN A 174 -1.10 45.23 -19.29
N GLU A 175 -1.81 44.43 -20.08
CA GLU A 175 -2.07 44.72 -21.49
C GLU A 175 -2.84 46.02 -21.68
N ASN A 176 -3.88 46.26 -20.88
CA ASN A 176 -4.64 47.52 -20.92
C ASN A 176 -3.78 48.73 -20.52
N GLU A 177 -2.94 48.61 -19.50
CA GLU A 177 -2.01 49.66 -19.08
C GLU A 177 -0.97 49.98 -20.16
N ILE A 178 -0.40 48.96 -20.81
CA ILE A 178 0.53 49.09 -21.94
C ILE A 178 -0.14 49.82 -23.10
N GLN A 179 -1.38 49.50 -23.44
CA GLN A 179 -2.13 50.15 -24.49
C GLN A 179 -2.39 51.64 -24.16
N ALA A 180 -2.76 51.92 -22.91
CA ALA A 180 -3.00 53.31 -22.47
C ALA A 180 -1.68 54.13 -22.50
N LEU A 181 -0.59 53.57 -22.03
CA LEU A 181 0.74 54.23 -22.07
C LEU A 181 1.20 54.45 -23.52
N SER A 182 1.00 53.49 -24.41
CA SER A 182 1.35 53.61 -25.82
C SER A 182 0.51 54.71 -26.51
N ALA A 183 -0.77 54.82 -26.20
CA ALA A 183 -1.62 55.91 -26.72
C ALA A 183 -1.14 57.30 -26.21
N ASN A 184 -0.79 57.41 -24.93
CA ASN A 184 -0.26 58.65 -24.35
C ASN A 184 1.10 59.03 -24.98
N LEU A 185 1.98 58.10 -25.22
CA LEU A 185 3.28 58.33 -25.87
C LEU A 185 3.07 58.85 -27.32
N ASN A 186 2.16 58.24 -28.07
CA ASN A 186 1.84 58.70 -29.38
C ASN A 186 1.26 60.15 -29.44
N GLU A 187 0.43 60.49 -28.46
CA GLU A 187 -0.11 61.87 -28.36
C GLU A 187 0.98 62.86 -27.97
N GLN A 188 1.86 62.52 -27.02
CA GLN A 188 3.01 63.37 -26.69
C GLN A 188 3.95 63.55 -27.88
N ALA A 189 4.22 62.49 -28.65
CA ALA A 189 5.02 62.61 -29.87
C ALA A 189 4.41 63.57 -30.90
N LYS A 190 3.10 63.53 -31.08
CA LYS A 190 2.39 64.50 -31.98
C LYS A 190 2.51 65.93 -31.44
N GLN A 191 2.41 66.12 -30.12
CA GLN A 191 2.54 67.47 -29.50
C GLN A 191 3.98 68.00 -29.68
N ILE A 192 5.01 67.19 -29.45
CA ILE A 192 6.42 67.54 -29.69
C ILE A 192 6.63 67.94 -31.14
N GLN A 193 6.09 67.20 -32.14
CA GLN A 193 6.15 67.55 -33.53
C GLN A 193 5.53 68.89 -33.84
N LYS A 194 4.33 69.18 -33.25
CA LYS A 194 3.66 70.47 -33.41
C LYS A 194 4.49 71.63 -32.86
N VAL A 195 5.04 71.46 -31.68
CA VAL A 195 5.88 72.46 -31.03
C VAL A 195 7.18 72.67 -31.84
N SER A 196 7.83 71.63 -32.30
CA SER A 196 9.01 71.70 -33.18
C SER A 196 8.73 72.48 -34.46
N ALA A 197 7.60 72.19 -35.13
CA ALA A 197 7.19 72.90 -36.32
C ALA A 197 6.91 74.41 -36.05
N GLN A 198 6.30 74.75 -34.93
CA GLN A 198 6.08 76.14 -34.51
C GLN A 198 7.42 76.87 -34.24
N ILE A 199 8.38 76.22 -33.60
CA ILE A 199 9.69 76.81 -33.38
C ILE A 199 10.42 77.09 -34.68
N GLU A 200 10.36 76.16 -35.64
CA GLU A 200 10.95 76.33 -36.97
C GLU A 200 10.31 77.52 -37.75
N MET A 201 9.03 77.64 -37.70
CA MET A 201 8.30 78.79 -38.33
C MET A 201 8.59 80.13 -37.64
N SER A 202 8.94 80.12 -36.36
CA SER A 202 9.24 81.37 -35.57
C SER A 202 10.71 81.77 -35.68
N LYS A 203 11.59 81.01 -36.33
CA LYS A 203 12.97 81.46 -36.52
C LYS A 203 13.00 82.61 -37.52
N PRO A 204 13.54 83.84 -37.17
CA PRO A 204 13.63 84.97 -38.09
C PRO A 204 14.56 84.55 -39.26
N ALA A 205 14.15 84.89 -40.50
CA ALA A 205 14.94 84.76 -41.70
C ALA A 205 16.24 85.56 -41.56
N LEU A 206 17.36 84.98 -41.37
CA LEU A 206 18.65 85.59 -41.43
C LEU A 206 18.83 86.21 -42.83
N LYS A 207 18.61 87.50 -42.99
CA LYS A 207 19.01 88.25 -44.19
C LYS A 207 20.52 88.20 -44.28
N VAL A 208 21.06 87.39 -45.16
CA VAL A 208 22.45 87.50 -45.57
C VAL A 208 22.55 88.80 -46.41
N ALA A 209 23.10 89.88 -45.76
CA ALA A 209 23.49 91.11 -46.45
C ALA A 209 24.71 90.73 -47.34
N GLY A 210 24.48 90.54 -48.63
CA GLY A 210 25.56 90.47 -49.63
C GLY A 210 26.31 91.81 -49.68
N HIS A 211 27.55 91.84 -49.34
CA HIS A 211 28.44 92.94 -49.69
C HIS A 211 29.00 92.69 -51.07
N SER A 212 28.56 93.46 -52.05
CA SER A 212 29.20 93.69 -53.30
C SER A 212 30.36 94.68 -53.14
N HIS A 213 31.58 94.22 -53.55
CA HIS A 213 32.65 95.12 -54.13
C HIS A 213 33.29 94.31 -55.23
#